data_9aba77b1790420811df87726a558b375
#
_entry.id   9aba77b1790420811df87726a558b375
#
_cell.length_a   1.000
_cell.length_b   1.000
_cell.length_c   1.000
_cell.angle_alpha   90.00
_cell.angle_beta   90.00
_cell.angle_gamma   90.00
#
_symmetry.space_group_name_H-M   'P 1'
#
loop_
_entity.id
_entity.type
_entity.pdbx_description
1 polymer ?
#
loop_
_entity_poly.entity_id
_entity_poly.type
_entity_poly.pdbx_seq_one_letter_code
_entity_poly.pdbx_strand_id
1 'polypeptide(L)'
;MRLRPVIQCHVGLRLRQIKQNVGMSTSTAEDPNTSPPRSLSSIARLYGPQALALLARSHVAVVGLGGVGSWAAEALARSGLGRLTLIDSDHVSQSNLNRQVQAVQASLGRSKVDALSERLLSIGLPVQINRVDAFLDEENLNQLLGTAPDFWIDACDDRKAKRLLIEAFPARQRPLKLVVCGAAGGKTDPTRICRDDLSNASHDPLLARLRNELRRALAAKKRPSSRLNVQVVYSQEPTRRPIEPEGELLQAPTGLSPGGFLACAGYGSSVAVTASMGMAAAAYAMECLVKP
;
A
#
# COMPACT_ATOMS: atom_id res chain seq x y z
N MET A 1 -31.57 41.66 35.51
CA MET A 1 -31.68 40.25 35.09
C MET A 1 -31.49 40.23 33.58
N ARG A 2 -30.25 40.02 33.10
CA ARG A 2 -29.92 40.02 31.67
C ARG A 2 -29.39 38.62 31.30
N LEU A 3 -30.13 37.91 30.47
CA LEU A 3 -29.76 36.63 29.91
C LEU A 3 -28.65 36.82 28.86
N ARG A 4 -27.57 36.03 28.96
CA ARG A 4 -26.50 35.94 27.97
C ARG A 4 -26.86 34.87 26.92
N PRO A 5 -26.60 35.08 25.64
CA PRO A 5 -26.87 34.06 24.62
C PRO A 5 -25.75 33.00 24.62
N VAL A 6 -26.17 31.75 24.48
CA VAL A 6 -25.35 30.57 24.29
C VAL A 6 -24.78 30.59 22.86
N ILE A 7 -23.47 30.57 22.74
CA ILE A 7 -22.76 30.44 21.47
C ILE A 7 -22.80 28.99 21.05
N GLN A 8 -23.60 28.69 20.05
CA GLN A 8 -23.61 27.41 19.35
C GLN A 8 -22.39 27.33 18.42
N CYS A 9 -21.43 26.48 18.78
CA CYS A 9 -20.26 26.19 17.96
C CYS A 9 -20.70 25.25 16.83
N HIS A 10 -20.90 25.78 15.61
CA HIS A 10 -21.10 24.98 14.41
C HIS A 10 -19.71 24.47 13.96
N VAL A 11 -19.45 23.21 14.23
CA VAL A 11 -18.34 22.46 13.58
C VAL A 11 -18.81 22.12 12.17
N GLY A 12 -18.49 23.00 11.21
CA GLY A 12 -18.70 22.75 9.80
C GLY A 12 -17.66 21.76 9.28
N LEU A 13 -17.99 20.47 9.24
CA LEU A 13 -17.25 19.48 8.48
C LEU A 13 -17.31 19.88 6.99
N ARG A 14 -16.22 20.35 6.44
CA ARG A 14 -16.07 20.46 4.98
C ARG A 14 -15.80 19.06 4.42
N LEU A 15 -16.84 18.39 3.99
CA LEU A 15 -16.76 17.26 3.06
C LEU A 15 -16.12 17.78 1.76
N ARG A 16 -14.84 17.49 1.56
CA ARG A 16 -14.20 17.71 0.25
C ARG A 16 -14.76 16.66 -0.71
N GLN A 17 -15.50 17.12 -1.70
CA GLN A 17 -16.05 16.32 -2.78
C GLN A 17 -14.95 15.54 -3.50
N ILE A 18 -15.15 14.23 -3.60
CA ILE A 18 -14.39 13.34 -4.49
C ILE A 18 -14.66 13.81 -5.91
N LYS A 19 -13.71 14.51 -6.52
CA LYS A 19 -13.79 14.86 -7.94
C LYS A 19 -13.55 13.59 -8.76
N GLN A 20 -14.63 12.96 -9.19
CA GLN A 20 -14.60 11.97 -10.26
C GLN A 20 -14.37 12.70 -11.58
N ASN A 21 -13.13 12.68 -12.09
CA ASN A 21 -12.88 12.97 -13.49
C ASN A 21 -13.16 11.69 -14.29
N VAL A 22 -14.42 11.49 -14.64
CA VAL A 22 -14.84 10.49 -15.62
C VAL A 22 -14.60 11.10 -17.01
N GLY A 23 -13.39 10.90 -17.52
CA GLY A 23 -13.18 11.03 -18.96
C GLY A 23 -13.80 9.81 -19.64
N MET A 24 -14.99 9.98 -20.22
CA MET A 24 -15.61 8.95 -21.06
C MET A 24 -14.76 8.78 -22.34
N SER A 25 -13.86 7.81 -22.30
CA SER A 25 -13.35 7.18 -23.51
C SER A 25 -14.27 6.00 -23.83
N THR A 26 -14.91 6.05 -24.98
CA THR A 26 -15.78 4.99 -25.52
C THR A 26 -15.00 3.69 -25.57
N SER A 27 -15.44 2.68 -24.81
CA SER A 27 -14.97 1.30 -24.87
C SER A 27 -15.32 0.72 -26.23
N THR A 28 -14.35 0.70 -27.15
CA THR A 28 -14.36 -0.24 -28.26
C THR A 28 -14.01 -1.61 -27.68
N ALA A 29 -14.90 -2.58 -27.84
CA ALA A 29 -14.62 -3.97 -27.55
C ALA A 29 -13.35 -4.38 -28.30
N GLU A 30 -12.26 -4.67 -27.59
CA GLU A 30 -11.00 -5.09 -28.18
C GLU A 30 -11.19 -6.46 -28.82
N ASP A 31 -10.89 -6.54 -30.12
CA ASP A 31 -10.82 -7.76 -30.89
C ASP A 31 -9.74 -8.69 -30.26
N PRO A 32 -10.09 -9.93 -29.84
CA PRO A 32 -9.14 -10.84 -29.19
C PRO A 32 -7.95 -11.23 -30.09
N ASN A 33 -7.93 -10.77 -31.34
CA ASN A 33 -6.89 -11.06 -32.32
C ASN A 33 -5.88 -9.91 -32.49
N THR A 34 -5.99 -8.80 -31.75
CA THR A 34 -5.01 -7.73 -31.81
C THR A 34 -3.75 -8.09 -31.04
N SER A 35 -2.59 -8.01 -31.71
CA SER A 35 -1.28 -8.18 -31.06
C SER A 35 -1.13 -7.17 -29.92
N PRO A 36 -0.56 -7.59 -28.77
CA PRO A 36 -0.39 -6.70 -27.62
C PRO A 36 0.44 -5.47 -28.00
N PRO A 37 0.18 -4.31 -27.40
CA PRO A 37 0.98 -3.10 -27.62
C PRO A 37 2.48 -3.41 -27.48
N ARG A 38 3.32 -2.84 -28.34
CA ARG A 38 4.77 -3.10 -28.30
C ARG A 38 5.37 -2.85 -26.90
N SER A 39 4.86 -1.87 -26.17
CA SER A 39 5.24 -1.55 -24.79
C SER A 39 4.96 -2.65 -23.77
N LEU A 40 3.95 -3.51 -24.02
CA LEU A 40 3.57 -4.62 -23.14
C LEU A 40 3.88 -6.00 -23.74
N SER A 41 4.53 -6.05 -24.90
CA SER A 41 4.85 -7.32 -25.56
C SER A 41 5.73 -8.26 -24.71
N SER A 42 6.60 -7.70 -23.87
CA SER A 42 7.44 -8.49 -22.96
C SER A 42 6.61 -9.15 -21.84
N ILE A 43 5.61 -8.45 -21.32
CA ILE A 43 4.67 -8.99 -20.32
C ILE A 43 3.83 -10.10 -20.95
N ALA A 44 3.33 -9.89 -22.17
CA ALA A 44 2.58 -10.91 -22.90
C ALA A 44 3.42 -12.17 -23.19
N ARG A 45 4.72 -12.02 -23.48
CA ARG A 45 5.62 -13.18 -23.67
C ARG A 45 5.91 -13.91 -22.37
N LEU A 46 5.97 -13.19 -21.24
CA LEU A 46 6.29 -13.79 -19.94
C LEU A 46 5.10 -14.51 -19.31
N TYR A 47 3.93 -13.88 -19.33
CA TYR A 47 2.73 -14.38 -18.66
C TYR A 47 1.67 -14.95 -19.60
N GLY A 48 1.83 -14.77 -20.90
CA GLY A 48 0.84 -15.10 -21.92
C GLY A 48 -0.10 -13.95 -22.28
N PRO A 49 -0.68 -13.95 -23.48
CA PRO A 49 -1.60 -12.89 -23.92
C PRO A 49 -2.89 -12.85 -23.11
N GLN A 50 -3.40 -13.98 -22.64
CA GLN A 50 -4.58 -14.09 -21.78
C GLN A 50 -4.32 -13.41 -20.41
N ALA A 51 -3.12 -13.58 -19.85
CA ALA A 51 -2.74 -12.96 -18.60
C ALA A 51 -2.68 -11.43 -18.74
N LEU A 52 -2.16 -10.91 -19.87
CA LEU A 52 -2.16 -9.48 -20.13
C LEU A 52 -3.60 -8.92 -20.22
N ALA A 53 -4.51 -9.63 -20.89
CA ALA A 53 -5.92 -9.25 -20.95
C ALA A 53 -6.60 -9.29 -19.57
N LEU A 54 -6.21 -10.23 -18.69
CA LEU A 54 -6.66 -10.27 -17.30
C LEU A 54 -6.16 -9.06 -16.51
N LEU A 55 -4.87 -8.72 -16.60
CA LEU A 55 -4.30 -7.55 -15.94
C LEU A 55 -4.96 -6.25 -16.42
N ALA A 56 -5.19 -6.10 -17.72
CA ALA A 56 -5.81 -4.91 -18.31
C ALA A 56 -7.22 -4.62 -17.78
N ARG A 57 -7.96 -5.61 -17.34
CA ARG A 57 -9.30 -5.48 -16.73
C ARG A 57 -9.30 -5.52 -15.21
N SER A 58 -8.17 -5.85 -14.59
CA SER A 58 -8.07 -5.99 -13.13
C SER A 58 -7.91 -4.65 -12.43
N HIS A 59 -8.36 -4.63 -11.18
CA HIS A 59 -8.30 -3.50 -10.27
C HIS A 59 -7.52 -3.86 -9.00
N VAL A 60 -6.48 -3.11 -8.68
CA VAL A 60 -5.71 -3.27 -7.44
C VAL A 60 -5.81 -2.00 -6.59
N ALA A 61 -6.06 -2.16 -5.30
CA ALA A 61 -5.94 -1.09 -4.31
C ALA A 61 -4.59 -1.19 -3.59
N VAL A 62 -3.89 -0.05 -3.47
CA VAL A 62 -2.62 0.08 -2.74
C VAL A 62 -2.81 1.04 -1.58
N VAL A 63 -2.67 0.55 -0.35
CA VAL A 63 -2.78 1.31 0.90
C VAL A 63 -1.38 1.65 1.40
N GLY A 64 -1.10 2.94 1.59
CA GLY A 64 0.21 3.44 1.96
C GLY A 64 1.14 3.58 0.74
N LEU A 65 1.44 4.83 0.36
CA LEU A 65 2.28 5.18 -0.80
C LEU A 65 3.68 5.62 -0.38
N GLY A 66 4.19 4.97 0.68
CA GLY A 66 5.55 5.12 1.14
C GLY A 66 6.59 4.43 0.25
N GLY A 67 7.73 4.07 0.83
CA GLY A 67 8.84 3.43 0.10
C GLY A 67 8.49 2.05 -0.49
N VAL A 68 7.50 1.35 0.01
CA VAL A 68 7.06 0.04 -0.50
C VAL A 68 5.90 0.19 -1.48
N GLY A 69 4.81 0.83 -1.06
CA GLY A 69 3.59 0.90 -1.87
C GLY A 69 3.74 1.73 -3.14
N SER A 70 4.57 2.77 -3.12
CA SER A 70 4.82 3.57 -4.34
C SER A 70 5.49 2.74 -5.45
N TRP A 71 6.45 1.89 -5.11
CA TRP A 71 7.09 0.98 -6.06
C TRP A 71 6.18 -0.18 -6.46
N ALA A 72 5.31 -0.66 -5.56
CA ALA A 72 4.30 -1.64 -5.94
C ALA A 72 3.33 -1.09 -6.99
N ALA A 73 2.84 0.14 -6.81
CA ALA A 73 1.98 0.82 -7.78
C ALA A 73 2.68 1.05 -9.13
N GLU A 74 3.96 1.47 -9.11
CA GLU A 74 4.79 1.64 -10.30
C GLU A 74 4.94 0.31 -11.07
N ALA A 75 5.22 -0.79 -10.37
CA ALA A 75 5.38 -2.11 -10.98
C ALA A 75 4.09 -2.59 -11.64
N LEU A 76 2.94 -2.42 -10.97
CA LEU A 76 1.63 -2.79 -11.48
C LEU A 76 1.26 -1.98 -12.73
N ALA A 77 1.44 -0.66 -12.71
CA ALA A 77 1.19 0.19 -13.86
C ALA A 77 2.04 -0.21 -15.07
N ARG A 78 3.34 -0.46 -14.85
CA ARG A 78 4.27 -0.92 -15.90
C ARG A 78 3.96 -2.30 -16.45
N SER A 79 3.21 -3.10 -15.70
CA SER A 79 2.81 -4.44 -16.10
C SER A 79 1.48 -4.49 -16.85
N GLY A 80 0.86 -3.34 -17.12
CA GLY A 80 -0.39 -3.27 -17.89
C GLY A 80 -1.64 -3.48 -17.04
N LEU A 81 -1.59 -3.23 -15.74
CA LEU A 81 -2.79 -3.24 -14.89
C LEU A 81 -3.75 -2.13 -15.33
N GLY A 82 -5.05 -2.48 -15.48
CA GLY A 82 -6.05 -1.55 -15.99
C GLY A 82 -6.52 -0.51 -14.99
N ARG A 83 -6.58 -0.82 -13.68
CA ARG A 83 -7.05 0.12 -12.65
C ARG A 83 -6.26 0.03 -11.36
N LEU A 84 -5.91 1.21 -10.82
CA LEU A 84 -5.29 1.37 -9.50
C LEU A 84 -6.17 2.27 -8.63
N THR A 85 -6.36 1.89 -7.37
CA THR A 85 -6.80 2.81 -6.30
C THR A 85 -5.61 3.08 -5.39
N LEU A 86 -5.20 4.34 -5.30
CA LEU A 86 -4.09 4.82 -4.49
C LEU A 86 -4.64 5.47 -3.21
N ILE A 87 -4.24 4.98 -2.03
CA ILE A 87 -4.78 5.39 -0.73
C ILE A 87 -3.63 5.82 0.17
N ASP A 88 -3.53 7.11 0.46
CA ASP A 88 -2.56 7.72 1.40
C ASP A 88 -3.02 9.14 1.71
N SER A 89 -2.79 9.66 2.90
CA SER A 89 -3.15 11.03 3.29
C SER A 89 -1.94 11.94 3.48
N ASP A 90 -0.74 11.40 3.34
CA ASP A 90 0.48 12.16 3.55
C ASP A 90 0.86 13.02 2.35
N HIS A 91 1.76 13.96 2.61
CA HIS A 91 2.41 14.77 1.61
C HIS A 91 3.85 14.33 1.39
N VAL A 92 4.38 14.60 0.20
CA VAL A 92 5.78 14.32 -0.13
C VAL A 92 6.69 15.25 0.68
N SER A 93 7.60 14.68 1.45
CA SER A 93 8.58 15.38 2.26
C SER A 93 10.01 15.13 1.77
N GLN A 94 10.94 15.98 2.19
CA GLN A 94 12.35 15.83 1.84
C GLN A 94 12.94 14.50 2.31
N SER A 95 12.51 13.99 3.45
CA SER A 95 12.91 12.68 3.98
C SER A 95 12.43 11.49 3.15
N ASN A 96 11.55 11.70 2.17
CA ASN A 96 11.03 10.66 1.28
C ASN A 96 11.87 10.47 0.02
N LEU A 97 12.70 11.45 -0.36
CA LEU A 97 13.45 11.49 -1.61
C LEU A 97 14.36 10.26 -1.82
N ASN A 98 14.83 9.67 -0.74
CA ASN A 98 15.76 8.54 -0.79
C ASN A 98 15.11 7.20 -1.14
N ARG A 99 13.75 7.09 -1.11
CA ARG A 99 13.11 5.78 -1.25
C ARG A 99 11.73 5.73 -1.89
N GLN A 100 11.01 6.85 -2.00
CA GLN A 100 9.67 6.89 -2.61
C GLN A 100 9.77 7.32 -4.07
N VAL A 101 9.18 6.55 -4.99
CA VAL A 101 9.38 6.76 -6.44
C VAL A 101 8.81 8.07 -6.97
N GLN A 102 7.76 8.60 -6.34
CA GLN A 102 7.14 9.89 -6.68
C GLN A 102 7.83 11.08 -6.03
N ALA A 103 8.70 10.82 -5.04
CA ALA A 103 9.37 11.88 -4.31
C ALA A 103 10.55 12.41 -5.11
N VAL A 104 10.38 13.58 -5.67
CA VAL A 104 11.40 14.39 -6.38
C VAL A 104 11.28 15.83 -5.92
N GLN A 105 12.28 16.65 -6.20
CA GLN A 105 12.32 18.05 -5.76
C GLN A 105 11.05 18.82 -6.15
N ALA A 106 10.56 18.59 -7.38
CA ALA A 106 9.36 19.23 -7.93
C ALA A 106 8.04 18.77 -7.29
N SER A 107 8.03 17.66 -6.55
CA SER A 107 6.84 17.10 -5.90
C SER A 107 6.76 17.40 -4.39
N LEU A 108 7.77 18.06 -3.80
CA LEU A 108 7.76 18.39 -2.37
C LEU A 108 6.51 19.20 -1.96
N GLY A 109 5.90 18.80 -0.85
CA GLY A 109 4.69 19.44 -0.31
C GLY A 109 3.38 19.03 -1.00
N ARG A 110 3.44 18.26 -2.09
CA ARG A 110 2.24 17.75 -2.77
C ARG A 110 1.70 16.50 -2.08
N SER A 111 0.40 16.24 -2.21
CA SER A 111 -0.20 14.99 -1.78
C SER A 111 0.50 13.81 -2.47
N LYS A 112 0.80 12.72 -1.71
CA LYS A 112 1.45 11.54 -2.27
C LYS A 112 0.61 10.87 -3.35
N VAL A 113 -0.72 10.85 -3.19
CA VAL A 113 -1.63 10.26 -4.19
C VAL A 113 -1.60 11.05 -5.50
N ASP A 114 -1.52 12.37 -5.45
CA ASP A 114 -1.44 13.20 -6.65
C ASP A 114 -0.09 13.07 -7.34
N ALA A 115 1.01 13.19 -6.58
CA ALA A 115 2.36 13.07 -7.13
C ALA A 115 2.60 11.69 -7.78
N LEU A 116 2.15 10.61 -7.13
CA LEU A 116 2.28 9.27 -7.68
C LEU A 116 1.36 9.07 -8.90
N SER A 117 0.12 9.56 -8.84
CA SER A 117 -0.82 9.46 -9.97
C SER A 117 -0.24 10.10 -11.24
N GLU A 118 0.27 11.32 -11.15
CA GLU A 118 0.89 12.00 -12.29
C GLU A 118 2.10 11.22 -12.84
N ARG A 119 2.95 10.71 -11.94
CA ARG A 119 4.08 9.90 -12.35
C ARG A 119 3.63 8.65 -13.11
N LEU A 120 2.63 7.91 -12.60
CA LEU A 120 2.14 6.70 -13.23
C LEU A 120 1.49 6.98 -14.60
N LEU A 121 0.73 8.06 -14.71
CA LEU A 121 0.15 8.49 -15.98
C LEU A 121 1.22 8.91 -16.99
N SER A 122 2.34 9.48 -16.53
CA SER A 122 3.46 9.86 -17.41
C SER A 122 4.20 8.68 -18.04
N ILE A 123 3.99 7.44 -17.53
CA ILE A 123 4.50 6.22 -18.16
C ILE A 123 3.88 6.00 -19.56
N GLY A 124 2.68 6.54 -19.80
CA GLY A 124 1.99 6.45 -21.09
C GLY A 124 1.35 5.08 -21.34
N LEU A 125 1.16 4.24 -20.30
CA LEU A 125 0.40 3.01 -20.38
C LEU A 125 -1.06 3.25 -19.94
N PRO A 126 -2.03 2.48 -20.47
CA PRO A 126 -3.44 2.67 -20.18
C PRO A 126 -3.77 2.16 -18.76
N VAL A 127 -3.67 3.03 -17.77
CA VAL A 127 -4.06 2.77 -16.38
C VAL A 127 -5.05 3.82 -15.90
N GLN A 128 -6.17 3.38 -15.33
CA GLN A 128 -7.12 4.26 -14.65
C GLN A 128 -6.72 4.37 -13.18
N ILE A 129 -6.63 5.60 -12.65
CA ILE A 129 -6.20 5.84 -11.27
C ILE A 129 -7.28 6.53 -10.47
N ASN A 130 -7.75 5.85 -9.42
CA ASN A 130 -8.58 6.42 -8.37
C ASN A 130 -7.68 6.92 -7.25
N ARG A 131 -7.82 8.20 -6.89
CA ARG A 131 -7.05 8.84 -5.82
C ARG A 131 -7.91 8.98 -4.58
N VAL A 132 -7.41 8.47 -3.47
CA VAL A 132 -8.04 8.57 -2.14
C VAL A 132 -7.05 9.22 -1.19
N ASP A 133 -7.21 10.53 -1.01
CA ASP A 133 -6.39 11.34 -0.10
C ASP A 133 -6.98 11.23 1.32
N ALA A 134 -6.79 10.06 1.92
CA ALA A 134 -7.27 9.74 3.26
C ALA A 134 -6.48 8.56 3.84
N PHE A 135 -6.40 8.45 5.18
CA PHE A 135 -6.01 7.22 5.84
C PHE A 135 -7.11 6.16 5.69
N LEU A 136 -6.71 4.88 5.67
CA LEU A 136 -7.68 3.79 5.76
C LEU A 136 -8.09 3.63 7.23
N ASP A 137 -9.38 3.77 7.51
CA ASP A 137 -9.99 3.68 8.84
C ASP A 137 -11.35 2.98 8.80
N GLU A 138 -12.02 2.89 9.96
CA GLU A 138 -13.33 2.27 10.10
C GLU A 138 -14.44 3.04 9.35
N GLU A 139 -14.29 4.34 9.18
CA GLU A 139 -15.30 5.21 8.57
C GLU A 139 -15.35 5.04 7.05
N ASN A 140 -14.17 4.88 6.40
CA ASN A 140 -14.06 4.80 4.95
C ASN A 140 -13.87 3.38 4.39
N LEU A 141 -13.54 2.39 5.24
CA LEU A 141 -13.27 1.01 4.80
C LEU A 141 -14.39 0.43 3.94
N ASN A 142 -15.65 0.56 4.37
CA ASN A 142 -16.79 0.00 3.64
C ASN A 142 -16.96 0.65 2.27
N GLN A 143 -16.73 1.96 2.14
CA GLN A 143 -16.74 2.65 0.87
C GLN A 143 -15.63 2.17 -0.05
N LEU A 144 -14.41 1.98 0.50
CA LEU A 144 -13.26 1.50 -0.25
C LEU A 144 -13.45 0.05 -0.72
N LEU A 145 -13.98 -0.83 0.12
CA LEU A 145 -14.36 -2.19 -0.25
C LEU A 145 -15.44 -2.20 -1.34
N GLY A 146 -16.39 -1.24 -1.29
CA GLY A 146 -17.44 -1.07 -2.31
C GLY A 146 -16.91 -0.72 -3.70
N THR A 147 -15.67 -0.23 -3.84
CA THR A 147 -15.02 -0.05 -5.15
C THR A 147 -14.58 -1.37 -5.78
N ALA A 148 -14.73 -2.47 -5.05
CA ALA A 148 -14.51 -3.85 -5.45
C ALA A 148 -13.14 -4.12 -6.14
N PRO A 149 -12.00 -3.81 -5.51
CA PRO A 149 -10.70 -4.20 -6.05
C PRO A 149 -10.59 -5.73 -6.10
N ASP A 150 -10.00 -6.24 -7.17
CA ASP A 150 -9.69 -7.66 -7.33
C ASP A 150 -8.58 -8.11 -6.39
N PHE A 151 -7.71 -7.19 -5.99
CA PHE A 151 -6.61 -7.46 -5.07
C PHE A 151 -6.23 -6.21 -4.26
N TRP A 152 -5.70 -6.42 -3.04
CA TRP A 152 -5.23 -5.37 -2.15
C TRP A 152 -3.75 -5.55 -1.82
N ILE A 153 -3.00 -4.46 -1.85
CA ILE A 153 -1.63 -4.38 -1.32
C ILE A 153 -1.66 -3.41 -0.15
N ASP A 154 -1.41 -3.92 1.04
CA ASP A 154 -1.28 -3.11 2.24
C ASP A 154 0.19 -2.87 2.54
N ALA A 155 0.66 -1.67 2.22
CA ALA A 155 2.02 -1.19 2.43
C ALA A 155 2.09 -0.02 3.43
N CYS A 156 1.01 0.25 4.17
CA CYS A 156 1.03 1.26 5.24
C CYS A 156 1.86 0.78 6.45
N ASP A 157 2.21 1.67 7.33
CA ASP A 157 2.91 1.35 8.58
C ASP A 157 1.98 1.36 9.82
N ASP A 158 0.69 1.68 9.61
CA ASP A 158 -0.31 1.63 10.66
C ASP A 158 -0.83 0.19 10.87
N ARG A 159 -0.54 -0.34 12.05
CA ARG A 159 -0.99 -1.68 12.47
C ARG A 159 -2.51 -1.78 12.60
N LYS A 160 -3.20 -0.69 12.99
CA LYS A 160 -4.66 -0.70 13.12
C LYS A 160 -5.31 -0.83 11.75
N ALA A 161 -4.87 -0.05 10.77
CA ALA A 161 -5.34 -0.14 9.39
C ALA A 161 -5.08 -1.54 8.79
N LYS A 162 -3.88 -2.12 9.02
CA LYS A 162 -3.55 -3.49 8.61
C LYS A 162 -4.53 -4.52 9.19
N ARG A 163 -4.77 -4.44 10.49
CA ARG A 163 -5.71 -5.34 11.16
C ARG A 163 -7.12 -5.19 10.63
N LEU A 164 -7.59 -3.94 10.50
CA LEU A 164 -8.90 -3.60 9.99
C LEU A 164 -9.13 -4.21 8.60
N LEU A 165 -8.16 -4.03 7.69
CA LEU A 165 -8.23 -4.57 6.35
C LEU A 165 -8.26 -6.11 6.34
N ILE A 166 -7.44 -6.78 7.15
CA ILE A 166 -7.44 -8.24 7.26
C ILE A 166 -8.79 -8.77 7.79
N GLU A 167 -9.35 -8.11 8.81
CA GLU A 167 -10.61 -8.50 9.43
C GLU A 167 -11.84 -8.24 8.53
N ALA A 168 -11.74 -7.32 7.57
CA ALA A 168 -12.78 -7.04 6.58
C ALA A 168 -13.02 -8.20 5.61
N PHE A 169 -12.01 -9.05 5.37
CA PHE A 169 -12.16 -10.23 4.52
C PHE A 169 -12.72 -11.41 5.31
N PRO A 170 -13.85 -12.01 4.87
CA PRO A 170 -14.41 -13.18 5.55
C PRO A 170 -13.43 -14.33 5.62
N ALA A 171 -13.36 -15.01 6.76
CA ALA A 171 -12.46 -16.17 6.99
C ALA A 171 -12.67 -17.30 5.97
N ARG A 172 -13.82 -17.37 5.31
CA ARG A 172 -14.15 -18.34 4.26
C ARG A 172 -13.55 -18.02 2.88
N GLN A 173 -13.10 -16.77 2.64
CA GLN A 173 -12.49 -16.34 1.38
C GLN A 173 -10.97 -16.41 1.43
N ARG A 174 -10.41 -17.49 1.96
CA ARG A 174 -8.95 -17.66 2.04
C ARG A 174 -8.44 -18.60 0.95
N PRO A 175 -7.31 -18.28 0.25
CA PRO A 175 -6.41 -17.17 0.55
C PRO A 175 -7.04 -15.80 0.28
N LEU A 176 -6.72 -14.84 1.14
CA LEU A 176 -7.21 -13.45 0.97
C LEU A 176 -6.67 -12.88 -0.34
N LYS A 177 -7.50 -12.12 -1.05
CA LYS A 177 -7.06 -11.26 -2.16
C LYS A 177 -6.33 -10.03 -1.61
N LEU A 178 -5.34 -10.27 -0.76
CA LEU A 178 -4.59 -9.29 0.00
C LEU A 178 -3.17 -9.78 0.26
N VAL A 179 -2.21 -8.89 0.11
CA VAL A 179 -0.86 -9.05 0.67
C VAL A 179 -0.55 -7.90 1.62
N VAL A 180 0.04 -8.23 2.77
CA VAL A 180 0.45 -7.26 3.78
C VAL A 180 1.96 -7.14 3.77
N CYS A 181 2.48 -5.92 3.59
CA CYS A 181 3.90 -5.67 3.65
C CYS A 181 4.35 -5.40 5.09
N GLY A 182 5.49 -5.97 5.45
CA GLY A 182 6.17 -5.71 6.70
C GLY A 182 6.94 -4.39 6.70
N ALA A 183 7.69 -4.16 7.77
CA ALA A 183 8.52 -2.98 7.94
C ALA A 183 9.84 -3.11 7.15
N ALA A 184 10.18 -2.08 6.36
CA ALA A 184 11.43 -2.02 5.61
C ALA A 184 12.56 -1.27 6.33
N GLY A 185 12.26 -0.62 7.46
CA GLY A 185 13.24 0.14 8.25
C GLY A 185 14.29 -0.76 8.91
N GLY A 186 15.55 -0.28 8.96
CA GLY A 186 16.68 -1.01 9.55
C GLY A 186 17.11 -2.25 8.76
N LYS A 187 16.80 -2.30 7.47
CA LYS A 187 17.14 -3.40 6.55
C LYS A 187 18.04 -2.88 5.43
N THR A 188 18.98 -3.70 4.97
CA THR A 188 19.96 -3.31 3.94
C THR A 188 20.09 -4.35 2.82
N ASP A 189 19.70 -5.61 3.07
CA ASP A 189 19.86 -6.71 2.13
C ASP A 189 18.52 -7.05 1.43
N PRO A 190 18.35 -6.65 0.17
CA PRO A 190 17.14 -6.94 -0.60
C PRO A 190 17.00 -8.43 -0.96
N THR A 191 18.07 -9.22 -0.89
CA THR A 191 18.03 -10.66 -1.22
C THR A 191 17.35 -11.49 -0.13
N ARG A 192 17.13 -10.91 1.05
CA ARG A 192 16.45 -11.55 2.19
C ARG A 192 14.93 -11.26 2.23
N ILE A 193 14.40 -10.64 1.20
CA ILE A 193 12.96 -10.43 1.07
C ILE A 193 12.31 -11.74 0.67
N CYS A 194 11.24 -12.09 1.37
CA CYS A 194 10.48 -13.30 1.11
C CYS A 194 8.98 -13.05 1.26
N ARG A 195 8.20 -14.02 0.77
CA ARG A 195 6.74 -14.10 0.95
C ARG A 195 6.42 -15.36 1.75
N ASP A 196 5.58 -15.22 2.78
CA ASP A 196 5.13 -16.35 3.59
C ASP A 196 3.77 -16.01 4.26
N ASP A 197 3.23 -16.97 5.00
CA ASP A 197 2.10 -16.73 5.91
C ASP A 197 2.55 -15.86 7.09
N LEU A 198 1.70 -14.95 7.53
CA LEU A 198 1.97 -14.08 8.69
C LEU A 198 2.37 -14.86 9.95
N SER A 199 1.89 -16.11 10.10
CA SER A 199 2.26 -16.97 11.22
C SER A 199 3.75 -17.29 11.29
N ASN A 200 4.43 -17.30 10.13
CA ASN A 200 5.86 -17.64 9.98
C ASN A 200 6.77 -16.41 9.93
N ALA A 201 6.19 -15.20 9.81
CA ALA A 201 7.00 -13.98 9.71
C ALA A 201 7.95 -13.81 10.90
N SER A 202 9.23 -13.55 10.62
CA SER A 202 10.29 -13.37 11.60
C SER A 202 11.01 -12.05 11.41
N HIS A 203 11.74 -11.59 12.42
CA HIS A 203 12.57 -10.37 12.36
C HIS A 203 11.83 -9.10 11.93
N ASP A 204 10.51 -9.07 12.06
CA ASP A 204 9.66 -7.92 11.76
C ASP A 204 8.76 -7.58 12.96
N PRO A 205 9.09 -6.53 13.71
CA PRO A 205 8.31 -6.13 14.90
C PRO A 205 6.88 -5.72 14.60
N LEU A 206 6.61 -5.13 13.42
CA LEU A 206 5.26 -4.72 13.01
C LEU A 206 4.39 -5.97 12.79
N LEU A 207 4.87 -6.91 11.98
CA LEU A 207 4.15 -8.16 11.71
C LEU A 207 4.02 -9.05 12.95
N ALA A 208 5.02 -9.07 13.83
CA ALA A 208 4.95 -9.82 15.09
C ALA A 208 3.81 -9.32 16.00
N ARG A 209 3.65 -8.00 16.13
CA ARG A 209 2.54 -7.40 16.89
C ARG A 209 1.19 -7.68 16.24
N LEU A 210 1.07 -7.48 14.93
CA LEU A 210 -0.13 -7.79 14.17
C LEU A 210 -0.55 -9.25 14.32
N ARG A 211 0.38 -10.19 14.17
CA ARG A 211 0.17 -11.62 14.37
C ARG A 211 -0.38 -11.95 15.76
N ASN A 212 0.21 -11.35 16.80
CA ASN A 212 -0.23 -11.59 18.19
C ASN A 212 -1.64 -11.05 18.43
N GLU A 213 -2.00 -9.91 17.88
CA GLU A 213 -3.35 -9.35 17.97
C GLU A 213 -4.39 -10.23 17.28
N LEU A 214 -4.09 -10.67 16.05
CA LEU A 214 -4.99 -11.57 15.31
C LEU A 214 -5.15 -12.93 16.00
N ARG A 215 -4.08 -13.49 16.58
CA ARG A 215 -4.16 -14.73 17.35
C ARG A 215 -5.04 -14.57 18.59
N ARG A 216 -4.92 -13.46 19.32
CA ARG A 216 -5.80 -13.16 20.47
C ARG A 216 -7.26 -13.03 20.04
N ALA A 217 -7.54 -12.32 18.95
CA ALA A 217 -8.89 -12.18 18.41
C ALA A 217 -9.49 -13.52 17.97
N LEU A 218 -8.70 -14.41 17.36
CA LEU A 218 -9.14 -15.76 16.98
C LEU A 218 -9.37 -16.67 18.20
N ALA A 219 -8.50 -16.59 19.20
CA ALA A 219 -8.67 -17.35 20.46
C ALA A 219 -9.94 -16.92 21.21
N ALA A 220 -10.23 -15.62 21.27
CA ALA A 220 -11.48 -15.10 21.86
C ALA A 220 -12.74 -15.61 21.13
N LYS A 221 -12.64 -15.86 19.80
CA LYS A 221 -13.71 -16.46 18.98
C LYS A 221 -13.72 -18.00 19.05
N LYS A 222 -12.93 -18.63 19.95
CA LYS A 222 -12.75 -20.10 20.06
C LYS A 222 -12.35 -20.77 18.73
N ARG A 223 -11.55 -20.08 17.92
CA ARG A 223 -11.04 -20.56 16.63
C ARG A 223 -9.51 -20.46 16.55
N PRO A 224 -8.75 -21.16 17.44
CA PRO A 224 -7.31 -21.15 17.37
C PRO A 224 -6.84 -21.76 16.04
N SER A 225 -5.87 -21.13 15.39
CA SER A 225 -5.25 -21.64 14.17
C SER A 225 -3.74 -21.47 14.23
N SER A 226 -3.01 -22.49 13.82
CA SER A 226 -1.55 -22.41 13.65
C SER A 226 -1.19 -21.51 12.46
N ARG A 227 -1.98 -21.55 11.37
CA ARG A 227 -1.85 -20.68 10.19
C ARG A 227 -2.90 -19.58 10.22
N LEU A 228 -2.48 -18.35 9.89
CA LEU A 228 -3.38 -17.22 9.80
C LEU A 228 -3.98 -17.06 8.40
N ASN A 229 -3.36 -17.69 7.38
CA ASN A 229 -3.71 -17.58 5.97
C ASN A 229 -3.74 -16.11 5.48
N VAL A 230 -2.84 -15.31 5.98
CA VAL A 230 -2.57 -13.94 5.56
C VAL A 230 -1.19 -13.92 4.93
N GLN A 231 -1.11 -13.64 3.64
CA GLN A 231 0.16 -13.55 2.94
C GLN A 231 0.87 -12.26 3.28
N VAL A 232 2.15 -12.35 3.59
CA VAL A 232 2.99 -11.19 3.90
C VAL A 232 4.24 -11.18 3.04
N VAL A 233 4.69 -9.96 2.67
CA VAL A 233 6.01 -9.71 2.07
C VAL A 233 6.84 -8.97 3.11
N TYR A 234 7.99 -9.51 3.46
CA TYR A 234 8.85 -8.96 4.51
C TYR A 234 10.32 -9.38 4.30
N SER A 235 11.24 -8.76 5.04
CA SER A 235 12.65 -9.17 5.03
C SER A 235 12.96 -10.02 6.26
N GLN A 236 13.61 -11.16 6.04
CA GLN A 236 14.16 -12.03 7.10
C GLN A 236 15.44 -11.48 7.73
N GLU A 237 15.94 -10.32 7.28
CA GLU A 237 17.08 -9.67 7.89
C GLU A 237 16.70 -9.18 9.31
N PRO A 238 17.53 -9.40 10.34
CA PRO A 238 17.34 -8.76 11.63
C PRO A 238 17.36 -7.24 11.50
N THR A 239 16.47 -6.56 12.22
CA THR A 239 16.42 -5.09 12.18
C THR A 239 17.67 -4.52 12.81
N ARG A 240 18.44 -3.72 12.07
CA ARG A 240 19.64 -3.03 12.56
C ARG A 240 19.22 -1.82 13.38
N ARG A 241 19.97 -1.58 14.46
CA ARG A 241 19.83 -0.32 15.21
C ARG A 241 20.41 0.83 14.39
N PRO A 242 19.87 2.06 14.56
CA PRO A 242 20.47 3.26 13.98
C PRO A 242 21.95 3.36 14.41
N ILE A 243 22.80 3.82 13.50
CA ILE A 243 24.17 4.21 13.81
C ILE A 243 24.08 5.64 14.32
N GLU A 244 24.39 5.85 15.60
CA GLU A 244 24.46 7.17 16.19
C GLU A 244 25.77 7.84 15.77
N PRO A 245 25.76 9.08 15.27
CA PRO A 245 26.97 9.83 15.02
C PRO A 245 27.73 10.03 16.34
N GLU A 246 29.03 9.74 16.36
CA GLU A 246 29.86 10.01 17.53
C GLU A 246 29.84 11.53 17.79
N GLY A 247 29.29 11.95 18.93
CA GLY A 247 29.38 13.32 19.45
C GLY A 247 28.16 14.24 19.28
N GLU A 248 27.08 13.83 18.60
CA GLU A 248 25.82 14.59 18.57
C GLU A 248 24.68 13.79 19.23
N LEU A 249 24.19 14.29 20.36
CA LEU A 249 22.85 13.96 20.84
C LEU A 249 21.86 14.44 19.76
N LEU A 250 21.51 13.61 18.81
CA LEU A 250 20.35 13.85 17.97
C LEU A 250 19.15 13.99 18.90
N GLN A 251 18.74 15.23 19.11
CA GLN A 251 17.47 15.51 19.78
C GLN A 251 16.42 14.72 19.02
N ALA A 252 15.78 13.78 19.69
CA ALA A 252 14.63 13.09 19.15
C ALA A 252 13.67 14.14 18.58
N PRO A 253 13.15 13.99 17.34
CA PRO A 253 12.26 14.98 16.77
C PRO A 253 11.16 15.29 17.79
N THR A 254 11.14 16.51 18.30
CA THR A 254 10.12 16.99 19.22
C THR A 254 8.78 16.97 18.49
N GLY A 255 7.92 16.01 18.82
CA GLY A 255 6.60 15.86 18.18
C GLY A 255 6.14 14.42 17.90
N LEU A 256 6.94 13.40 18.22
CA LEU A 256 6.51 12.01 18.10
C LEU A 256 5.66 11.61 19.31
N SER A 257 4.38 11.36 19.06
CA SER A 257 3.47 10.73 20.04
C SER A 257 4.02 9.39 20.55
N PRO A 258 3.82 8.99 21.82
CA PRO A 258 4.40 7.77 22.42
C PRO A 258 4.00 6.44 21.76
N GLY A 259 3.22 6.43 20.68
CA GLY A 259 2.80 5.26 19.92
C GLY A 259 3.44 5.12 18.53
N GLY A 260 4.19 6.12 18.03
CA GLY A 260 4.70 6.19 16.66
C GLY A 260 6.08 5.58 16.40
N PHE A 261 6.68 4.87 17.35
CA PHE A 261 8.09 4.40 17.31
C PHE A 261 8.42 3.27 16.34
N LEU A 262 7.53 2.84 15.47
CA LEU A 262 7.83 1.77 14.51
C LEU A 262 7.91 2.24 13.05
N ALA A 263 7.71 3.53 12.80
CA ALA A 263 7.86 4.09 11.47
C ALA A 263 9.33 4.04 11.02
N CYS A 264 9.55 3.86 9.71
CA CYS A 264 10.86 3.84 9.06
C CYS A 264 11.77 5.04 9.43
N ALA A 265 11.20 6.13 9.96
CA ALA A 265 11.89 7.35 10.35
C ALA A 265 12.96 7.16 11.44
N GLY A 266 12.78 6.19 12.37
CA GLY A 266 13.73 5.97 13.47
C GLY A 266 14.88 5.02 13.13
N TYR A 267 14.73 4.13 12.13
CA TYR A 267 15.69 3.09 11.81
C TYR A 267 16.50 3.37 10.53
N GLY A 268 16.13 4.37 9.77
CA GLY A 268 16.62 4.55 8.41
C GLY A 268 16.07 3.50 7.45
N SER A 269 16.14 3.78 6.16
CA SER A 269 15.66 2.88 5.11
C SER A 269 16.39 3.12 3.80
N SER A 270 16.56 2.06 3.02
CA SER A 270 17.19 2.06 1.71
C SER A 270 16.16 1.75 0.62
N VAL A 271 16.26 2.45 -0.52
CA VAL A 271 15.44 2.16 -1.70
C VAL A 271 15.65 0.72 -2.18
N ALA A 272 16.84 0.17 -2.05
CA ALA A 272 17.12 -1.20 -2.44
C ALA A 272 16.18 -2.21 -1.75
N VAL A 273 15.88 -2.01 -0.47
CA VAL A 273 14.96 -2.89 0.27
C VAL A 273 13.50 -2.50 0.02
N THR A 274 13.18 -1.20 0.13
CA THR A 274 11.78 -0.77 0.02
C THR A 274 11.20 -1.03 -1.37
N ALA A 275 11.97 -0.74 -2.43
CA ALA A 275 11.54 -1.02 -3.80
C ALA A 275 11.39 -2.52 -4.06
N SER A 276 12.35 -3.34 -3.60
CA SER A 276 12.28 -4.79 -3.78
C SER A 276 11.09 -5.42 -3.06
N MET A 277 10.72 -4.93 -1.87
CA MET A 277 9.49 -5.34 -1.19
C MET A 277 8.24 -4.95 -1.99
N GLY A 278 8.20 -3.73 -2.55
CA GLY A 278 7.12 -3.27 -3.41
C GLY A 278 6.98 -4.11 -4.68
N MET A 279 8.10 -4.40 -5.35
CA MET A 279 8.14 -5.29 -6.52
C MET A 279 7.65 -6.71 -6.20
N ALA A 280 8.06 -7.28 -5.06
CA ALA A 280 7.61 -8.59 -4.61
C ALA A 280 6.10 -8.63 -4.31
N ALA A 281 5.56 -7.58 -3.69
CA ALA A 281 4.13 -7.47 -3.43
C ALA A 281 3.32 -7.35 -4.74
N ALA A 282 3.80 -6.54 -5.69
CA ALA A 282 3.18 -6.40 -7.00
C ALA A 282 3.23 -7.72 -7.80
N ALA A 283 4.36 -8.42 -7.80
CA ALA A 283 4.51 -9.72 -8.46
C ALA A 283 3.51 -10.74 -7.91
N TYR A 284 3.31 -10.78 -6.59
CA TYR A 284 2.32 -11.67 -5.99
C TYR A 284 0.88 -11.28 -6.36
N ALA A 285 0.56 -9.99 -6.37
CA ALA A 285 -0.75 -9.53 -6.81
C ALA A 285 -1.03 -9.97 -8.26
N MET A 286 -0.06 -9.75 -9.17
CA MET A 286 -0.17 -10.20 -10.56
C MET A 286 -0.32 -11.72 -10.66
N GLU A 287 0.47 -12.49 -9.89
CA GLU A 287 0.34 -13.97 -9.85
C GLU A 287 -1.09 -14.39 -9.49
N CYS A 288 -1.71 -13.72 -8.51
CA CYS A 288 -3.08 -14.02 -8.11
C CYS A 288 -4.13 -13.60 -9.13
N LEU A 289 -3.90 -12.51 -9.87
CA LEU A 289 -4.83 -11.96 -10.86
C LEU A 289 -4.83 -12.76 -12.17
N VAL A 290 -3.69 -13.34 -12.56
CA VAL A 290 -3.56 -14.08 -13.83
C VAL A 290 -3.80 -15.57 -13.69
N LYS A 291 -3.91 -16.11 -12.48
CA LYS A 291 -4.32 -17.49 -12.26
C LYS A 291 -5.83 -17.62 -12.49
N PRO A 292 -6.26 -18.63 -13.25
CA PRO A 292 -7.68 -18.90 -13.48
C PRO A 292 -8.41 -19.33 -12.20
#